data_8cf197054a34f7115b1ee4cc4b089e17
#
_entry.id   8cf197054a34f7115b1ee4cc4b089e17
#
_cell.length_a   1.000
_cell.length_b   1.000
_cell.length_c   1.000
_cell.angle_alpha   90.00
_cell.angle_beta   90.00
_cell.angle_gamma   90.00
#
_symmetry.space_group_name_H-M   'P 1'
#
loop_
_entity.id
_entity.type
_entity.pdbx_description
1 polymer ?
#
loop_
_entity_poly.entity_id
_entity_poly.type
_entity_poly.pdbx_seq_one_letter_code
_entity_poly.pdbx_strand_id
1 'polypeptide(L)'
;MKNKNSLIRFWLVLMMIVAGLFLAACSSSEDAMEDMDGMEEMDHAETPDRIPNEGGASITITSPQAGDTFNTLDQVIVEVEVENFELGGNNHWHVYVDCTSYGMVMGGNTDQALPGLEPGEHEISVFLSIETHEEYEDGDSVMIVVEE
;
A
#
# COMPACT_ATOMS: atom_id res chain seq x y z
N MET A 1 -23.01 42.03 23.94
CA MET A 1 -23.08 40.54 24.01
C MET A 1 -22.55 40.00 22.69
N LYS A 2 -21.30 39.54 22.67
CA LYS A 2 -20.64 38.97 21.47
C LYS A 2 -21.13 37.53 21.23
N ASN A 3 -21.64 37.31 20.02
CA ASN A 3 -22.35 36.13 19.58
C ASN A 3 -21.40 34.90 19.53
N LYS A 4 -21.46 34.02 20.54
CA LYS A 4 -20.67 32.79 20.65
C LYS A 4 -20.88 31.82 19.48
N ASN A 5 -22.00 31.94 18.76
CA ASN A 5 -22.33 31.03 17.65
C ASN A 5 -21.55 31.34 16.36
N SER A 6 -20.94 32.52 16.22
CA SER A 6 -20.12 32.90 15.07
C SER A 6 -18.75 32.27 15.13
N LEU A 7 -18.17 32.12 16.32
CA LEU A 7 -16.85 31.51 16.53
C LEU A 7 -16.90 29.98 16.30
N ILE A 8 -17.98 29.32 16.71
CA ILE A 8 -18.14 27.87 16.52
C ILE A 8 -18.31 27.55 15.02
N ARG A 9 -19.03 28.39 14.27
CA ARG A 9 -19.20 28.22 12.82
C ARG A 9 -17.88 28.46 12.06
N PHE A 10 -17.03 29.35 12.53
CA PHE A 10 -15.74 29.62 11.93
C PHE A 10 -14.75 28.48 12.17
N TRP A 11 -14.79 27.83 13.35
CA TRP A 11 -13.98 26.67 13.67
C TRP A 11 -14.41 25.41 12.92
N LEU A 12 -15.71 25.20 12.72
CA LEU A 12 -16.25 24.07 11.95
C LEU A 12 -15.92 24.18 10.45
N VAL A 13 -15.86 25.38 9.90
CA VAL A 13 -15.47 25.60 8.49
C VAL A 13 -13.96 25.44 8.32
N LEU A 14 -13.15 25.80 9.30
CA LEU A 14 -11.71 25.64 9.26
C LEU A 14 -11.27 24.16 9.40
N MET A 15 -12.04 23.35 10.14
CA MET A 15 -11.76 21.90 10.26
C MET A 15 -12.12 21.10 9.00
N MET A 16 -13.05 21.59 8.15
CA MET A 16 -13.38 20.91 6.89
C MET A 16 -12.39 21.16 5.75
N ILE A 17 -11.47 22.11 5.89
CA ILE A 17 -10.48 22.42 4.84
C ILE A 17 -9.18 21.61 5.01
N VAL A 18 -8.93 21.00 6.17
CA VAL A 18 -7.72 20.22 6.44
C VAL A 18 -7.87 18.72 6.12
N ALA A 19 -9.10 18.23 5.89
CA ALA A 19 -9.38 16.82 5.60
C ALA A 19 -9.31 16.45 4.10
N GLY A 20 -8.66 17.25 3.27
CA GLY A 20 -8.79 17.12 1.82
C GLY A 20 -7.50 17.00 1.01
N LEU A 21 -6.38 16.51 1.55
CA LEU A 21 -5.16 16.43 0.72
C LEU A 21 -4.19 15.34 1.21
N PHE A 22 -4.57 14.08 1.20
CA PHE A 22 -3.61 12.99 1.09
C PHE A 22 -4.26 11.79 0.40
N LEU A 23 -4.52 11.93 -0.90
CA LEU A 23 -4.60 10.78 -1.80
C LEU A 23 -3.28 10.79 -2.57
N ALA A 24 -2.24 10.24 -1.99
CA ALA A 24 -1.07 9.81 -2.73
C ALA A 24 -1.46 8.51 -3.46
N ALA A 25 -2.17 8.65 -4.57
CA ALA A 25 -2.33 7.54 -5.49
C ALA A 25 -0.96 7.25 -6.10
N CYS A 26 -0.48 6.02 -5.99
CA CYS A 26 0.60 5.50 -6.83
C CYS A 26 0.11 5.50 -8.27
N SER A 27 0.23 6.64 -8.94
CA SER A 27 -0.11 6.83 -10.34
C SER A 27 1.18 6.83 -11.14
N SER A 28 1.40 5.81 -11.94
CA SER A 28 2.45 5.79 -12.96
C SER A 28 2.17 6.89 -13.97
N SER A 29 2.94 7.99 -13.93
CA SER A 29 2.94 9.00 -14.98
C SER A 29 4.05 8.66 -15.98
N GLU A 30 3.66 8.24 -17.19
CA GLU A 30 4.53 8.27 -18.35
C GLU A 30 4.76 9.73 -18.73
N ASP A 31 5.95 10.26 -18.43
CA ASP A 31 6.45 11.48 -19.06
C ASP A 31 7.87 11.26 -19.56
N ALA A 32 8.01 11.50 -20.85
CA ALA A 32 9.23 11.43 -21.62
C ALA A 32 10.36 12.26 -21.00
N MET A 33 11.51 11.63 -20.73
CA MET A 33 12.75 12.33 -20.41
C MET A 33 13.76 12.14 -21.50
N GLU A 34 14.19 13.28 -22.05
CA GLU A 34 15.36 13.43 -22.91
C GLU A 34 16.64 13.16 -22.11
N ASP A 35 17.58 12.51 -22.76
CA ASP A 35 18.97 12.22 -22.43
C ASP A 35 19.59 12.98 -21.24
N MET A 36 19.95 12.25 -20.19
CA MET A 36 21.10 12.55 -19.32
C MET A 36 21.95 11.31 -19.14
N ASP A 37 23.09 11.34 -19.83
CA ASP A 37 24.16 10.35 -19.77
C ASP A 37 24.83 10.37 -18.38
N GLY A 38 24.87 9.19 -17.71
CA GLY A 38 25.83 8.90 -16.66
C GLY A 38 25.41 9.12 -15.21
N MET A 39 24.37 8.42 -14.72
CA MET A 39 24.26 8.04 -13.31
C MET A 39 24.07 6.53 -13.22
N GLU A 40 24.90 5.88 -12.40
CA GLU A 40 24.78 4.47 -12.09
C GLU A 40 23.36 4.21 -11.61
N GLU A 41 22.65 3.35 -12.35
CA GLU A 41 21.30 2.89 -12.03
C GLU A 41 21.33 2.26 -10.63
N MET A 42 20.77 2.97 -9.64
CA MET A 42 20.27 2.30 -8.46
C MET A 42 19.15 1.40 -8.97
N ASP A 43 19.36 0.10 -8.79
CA ASP A 43 18.41 -0.97 -9.07
C ASP A 43 17.09 -0.67 -8.32
N HIS A 44 16.25 0.18 -8.93
CA HIS A 44 14.87 0.33 -8.49
C HIS A 44 14.23 -1.00 -8.83
N ALA A 45 13.84 -1.76 -7.83
CA ALA A 45 13.03 -2.93 -8.02
C ALA A 45 11.86 -2.53 -8.94
N GLU A 46 11.94 -2.96 -10.21
CA GLU A 46 10.92 -2.64 -11.19
C GLU A 46 9.58 -3.09 -10.63
N THR A 47 8.62 -2.16 -10.59
CA THR A 47 7.24 -2.52 -10.24
C THR A 47 6.76 -3.48 -11.30
N PRO A 48 6.28 -4.68 -10.95
CA PRO A 48 5.80 -5.65 -11.93
C PRO A 48 4.72 -5.05 -12.83
N ASP A 49 4.70 -5.50 -14.09
CA ASP A 49 3.63 -5.14 -15.02
C ASP A 49 2.27 -5.57 -14.45
N ARG A 50 1.28 -4.71 -14.55
CA ARG A 50 -0.08 -5.00 -14.08
C ARG A 50 -0.97 -5.41 -15.23
N ILE A 51 -1.72 -6.47 -15.02
CA ILE A 51 -2.63 -7.06 -15.99
C ILE A 51 -4.08 -7.04 -15.51
N PRO A 52 -5.06 -6.96 -16.43
CA PRO A 52 -6.47 -7.02 -16.07
C PRO A 52 -6.83 -8.35 -15.39
N ASN A 53 -7.65 -8.26 -14.36
CA ASN A 53 -8.16 -9.41 -13.62
C ASN A 53 -9.49 -9.92 -14.22
N GLU A 54 -9.42 -10.65 -15.31
CA GLU A 54 -10.62 -11.18 -15.97
C GLU A 54 -11.24 -12.39 -15.22
N GLY A 55 -10.47 -13.02 -14.33
CA GLY A 55 -10.88 -14.21 -13.59
C GLY A 55 -11.66 -13.92 -12.31
N GLY A 56 -11.74 -12.67 -11.87
CA GLY A 56 -12.38 -12.29 -10.62
C GLY A 56 -11.63 -12.82 -9.40
N ALA A 57 -10.32 -13.01 -9.51
CA ALA A 57 -9.45 -13.30 -8.38
C ALA A 57 -9.47 -12.10 -7.41
N SER A 58 -9.35 -12.35 -6.11
CA SER A 58 -9.24 -11.27 -5.14
C SER A 58 -8.26 -11.61 -4.03
N ILE A 59 -7.64 -10.58 -3.50
CA ILE A 59 -6.83 -10.61 -2.31
C ILE A 59 -7.32 -9.51 -1.37
N THR A 60 -7.47 -9.84 -0.09
CA THR A 60 -7.97 -8.89 0.92
C THR A 60 -7.09 -8.98 2.15
N ILE A 61 -6.63 -7.85 2.66
CA ILE A 61 -5.89 -7.76 3.92
C ILE A 61 -6.85 -7.99 5.08
N THR A 62 -6.62 -9.03 5.85
CA THR A 62 -7.40 -9.35 7.05
C THR A 62 -6.74 -8.84 8.33
N SER A 63 -5.42 -8.62 8.30
CA SER A 63 -4.60 -7.98 9.33
C SER A 63 -3.42 -7.28 8.64
N PRO A 64 -3.00 -6.09 9.10
CA PRO A 64 -3.64 -5.23 10.12
C PRO A 64 -4.94 -4.61 9.65
N GLN A 65 -5.69 -4.00 10.58
CA GLN A 65 -6.88 -3.22 10.28
C GLN A 65 -6.52 -1.74 10.04
N ALA A 66 -7.36 -1.06 9.27
CA ALA A 66 -7.16 0.37 9.01
C ALA A 66 -7.10 1.20 10.31
N GLY A 67 -6.01 1.94 10.47
CA GLY A 67 -5.76 2.77 11.65
C GLY A 67 -5.15 2.04 12.84
N ASP A 68 -4.75 0.76 12.69
CA ASP A 68 -3.99 0.06 13.72
C ASP A 68 -2.67 0.77 14.00
N THR A 69 -2.27 0.75 15.27
CA THR A 69 -1.05 1.40 15.75
C THR A 69 -0.07 0.35 16.25
N PHE A 70 1.18 0.48 15.83
CA PHE A 70 2.31 -0.36 16.21
C PHE A 70 3.43 0.50 16.80
N ASN A 71 4.35 -0.10 17.58
CA ASN A 71 5.59 0.57 17.95
C ASN A 71 6.71 0.13 17.00
N THR A 72 7.78 0.91 16.88
CA THR A 72 8.94 0.61 16.01
C THR A 72 9.60 -0.75 16.29
N LEU A 73 9.40 -1.33 17.47
CA LEU A 73 9.93 -2.65 17.84
C LEU A 73 8.93 -3.79 17.58
N ASP A 74 7.69 -3.46 17.24
CA ASP A 74 6.67 -4.46 16.95
C ASP A 74 6.88 -5.01 15.53
N GLN A 75 6.57 -6.29 15.36
CA GLN A 75 6.52 -6.90 14.06
C GLN A 75 5.13 -6.75 13.49
N VAL A 76 4.98 -6.05 12.38
CA VAL A 76 3.73 -5.97 11.64
C VAL A 76 3.58 -7.25 10.82
N ILE A 77 2.52 -8.00 11.06
CA ILE A 77 2.19 -9.21 10.28
C ILE A 77 1.01 -8.88 9.37
N VAL A 78 1.24 -8.98 8.07
CA VAL A 78 0.21 -8.86 7.06
C VAL A 78 -0.40 -10.22 6.83
N GLU A 79 -1.70 -10.38 7.07
CA GLU A 79 -2.47 -11.58 6.79
C GLU A 79 -3.47 -11.28 5.67
N VAL A 80 -3.63 -12.21 4.74
CA VAL A 80 -4.52 -12.04 3.59
C VAL A 80 -5.47 -13.21 3.43
N GLU A 81 -6.66 -12.91 2.90
CA GLU A 81 -7.60 -13.89 2.36
C GLU A 81 -7.60 -13.78 0.83
N VAL A 82 -7.59 -14.92 0.15
CA VAL A 82 -7.53 -14.99 -1.32
C VAL A 82 -8.70 -15.81 -1.83
N GLU A 83 -9.44 -15.26 -2.80
CA GLU A 83 -10.57 -15.93 -3.44
C GLU A 83 -10.34 -16.05 -4.96
N ASN A 84 -10.85 -17.13 -5.54
CA ASN A 84 -10.78 -17.41 -6.98
C ASN A 84 -9.36 -17.40 -7.59
N PHE A 85 -8.34 -17.65 -6.77
CA PHE A 85 -6.95 -17.74 -7.16
C PHE A 85 -6.24 -18.81 -6.32
N GLU A 86 -5.47 -19.69 -6.96
CA GLU A 86 -4.74 -20.74 -6.27
C GLU A 86 -3.31 -20.28 -6.00
N LEU A 87 -3.02 -19.95 -4.73
CA LEU A 87 -1.66 -19.69 -4.28
C LEU A 87 -0.85 -20.98 -4.27
N GLY A 88 0.41 -20.89 -4.69
CA GLY A 88 1.34 -22.03 -4.72
C GLY A 88 1.85 -22.32 -6.12
N GLY A 89 2.77 -23.29 -6.24
CA GLY A 89 3.56 -23.40 -7.44
C GLY A 89 4.38 -22.13 -7.65
N ASN A 90 4.17 -21.44 -8.76
CA ASN A 90 4.81 -20.15 -9.03
C ASN A 90 3.85 -18.96 -8.81
N ASN A 91 2.57 -19.22 -8.56
CA ASN A 91 1.61 -18.18 -8.19
C ASN A 91 1.88 -17.71 -6.75
N HIS A 92 1.85 -16.41 -6.54
CA HIS A 92 2.23 -15.78 -5.28
C HIS A 92 1.52 -14.44 -5.09
N TRP A 93 1.87 -13.70 -4.08
CA TRP A 93 1.44 -12.32 -3.89
C TRP A 93 2.61 -11.45 -3.45
N HIS A 94 2.52 -10.17 -3.77
CA HIS A 94 3.50 -9.19 -3.38
C HIS A 94 2.95 -8.28 -2.29
N VAL A 95 3.84 -7.79 -1.43
CA VAL A 95 3.55 -6.79 -0.41
C VAL A 95 4.43 -5.57 -0.61
N TYR A 96 3.79 -4.42 -0.53
CA TYR A 96 4.43 -3.11 -0.63
C TYR A 96 4.14 -2.30 0.62
N VAL A 97 5.08 -1.45 1.00
CA VAL A 97 4.88 -0.40 2.00
C VAL A 97 5.30 0.91 1.34
N ASP A 98 4.40 1.89 1.32
CA ASP A 98 4.62 3.20 0.69
C ASP A 98 5.14 3.07 -0.76
N CYS A 99 4.53 2.18 -1.54
CA CYS A 99 4.91 1.83 -2.92
C CYS A 99 6.30 1.17 -3.06
N THR A 100 6.99 0.87 -1.97
CA THR A 100 8.26 0.13 -1.99
C THR A 100 7.99 -1.35 -1.79
N SER A 101 8.56 -2.21 -2.65
CA SER A 101 8.42 -3.66 -2.52
C SER A 101 9.11 -4.17 -1.26
N TYR A 102 8.36 -4.88 -0.43
CA TYR A 102 8.87 -5.60 0.74
C TYR A 102 9.00 -7.11 0.49
N GLY A 103 8.68 -7.54 -0.72
CA GLY A 103 8.94 -8.89 -1.20
C GLY A 103 7.74 -9.63 -1.74
N MET A 104 8.00 -10.88 -2.15
CA MET A 104 7.00 -11.81 -2.65
C MET A 104 6.78 -12.95 -1.66
N VAL A 105 5.54 -13.37 -1.53
CA VAL A 105 5.13 -14.44 -0.63
C VAL A 105 4.76 -15.67 -1.42
N MET A 106 5.63 -16.67 -1.38
CA MET A 106 5.56 -17.89 -2.17
C MET A 106 4.97 -19.06 -1.39
N GLY A 107 4.72 -20.17 -2.08
CA GLY A 107 4.44 -21.47 -1.46
C GLY A 107 3.05 -21.61 -0.84
N GLY A 108 2.11 -20.76 -1.21
CA GLY A 108 0.74 -20.81 -0.70
C GLY A 108 0.57 -20.18 0.70
N ASN A 109 1.58 -19.46 1.19
CA ASN A 109 1.48 -18.73 2.46
C ASN A 109 0.53 -17.53 2.31
N THR A 110 -0.22 -17.27 3.36
CA THR A 110 -1.20 -16.16 3.44
C THR A 110 -0.81 -15.13 4.51
N ASP A 111 0.41 -15.18 5.00
CA ASP A 111 0.95 -14.26 5.97
C ASP A 111 2.38 -13.84 5.62
N GLN A 112 2.70 -12.59 5.93
CA GLN A 112 4.04 -12.02 5.77
C GLN A 112 4.36 -11.07 6.91
N ALA A 113 5.49 -11.33 7.56
CA ALA A 113 6.02 -10.42 8.56
C ALA A 113 6.85 -9.32 7.88
N LEU A 114 6.50 -8.07 8.13
CA LEU A 114 7.28 -6.93 7.69
C LEU A 114 8.41 -6.64 8.68
N PRO A 115 9.62 -6.29 8.20
CA PRO A 115 10.67 -5.78 9.07
C PRO A 115 10.23 -4.48 9.75
N GLY A 116 10.92 -4.05 10.80
CA GLY A 116 10.59 -2.84 11.54
C GLY A 116 10.43 -1.63 10.61
N LEU A 117 9.28 -0.99 10.70
CA LEU A 117 8.96 0.21 9.97
C LEU A 117 9.38 1.44 10.77
N GLU A 118 9.73 2.51 10.08
CA GLU A 118 10.02 3.80 10.71
C GLU A 118 8.75 4.40 11.33
N PRO A 119 8.87 5.32 12.33
CA PRO A 119 7.70 6.02 12.85
C PRO A 119 7.00 6.85 11.77
N GLY A 120 5.69 6.73 11.66
CA GLY A 120 4.88 7.46 10.69
C GLY A 120 3.61 6.74 10.31
N GLU A 121 2.89 7.31 9.35
CA GLU A 121 1.77 6.66 8.67
C GLU A 121 2.33 5.88 7.48
N HIS A 122 1.89 4.63 7.32
CA HIS A 122 2.32 3.75 6.24
C HIS A 122 1.12 3.16 5.52
N GLU A 123 1.18 3.12 4.19
CA GLU A 123 0.25 2.34 3.37
C GLU A 123 0.85 0.98 3.07
N ILE A 124 0.18 -0.07 3.52
CA ILE A 124 0.50 -1.45 3.14
C ILE A 124 -0.43 -1.83 2.01
N SER A 125 0.11 -2.28 0.88
CA SER A 125 -0.68 -2.77 -0.24
C SER A 125 -0.21 -4.16 -0.69
N VAL A 126 -1.16 -4.95 -1.21
CA VAL A 126 -0.93 -6.34 -1.63
C VAL A 126 -1.53 -6.59 -3.01
N PHE A 127 -0.85 -7.39 -3.83
CA PHE A 127 -1.29 -7.75 -5.18
C PHE A 127 -1.03 -9.23 -5.45
N LEU A 128 -2.00 -9.90 -6.08
CA LEU A 128 -1.79 -11.25 -6.61
C LEU A 128 -0.89 -11.20 -7.83
N SER A 129 0.04 -12.14 -7.92
CA SER A 129 0.99 -12.27 -9.02
C SER A 129 0.96 -13.67 -9.58
N ILE A 130 0.93 -13.78 -10.91
CA ILE A 130 0.98 -15.04 -11.64
C ILE A 130 2.44 -15.50 -11.81
N GLU A 131 2.63 -16.69 -12.35
CA GLU A 131 3.96 -17.31 -12.52
C GLU A 131 4.96 -16.50 -13.37
N THR A 132 4.46 -15.58 -14.21
CA THR A 132 5.28 -14.70 -15.05
C THR A 132 5.70 -13.41 -14.34
N HIS A 133 5.37 -13.24 -13.06
CA HIS A 133 5.57 -12.03 -12.24
C HIS A 133 4.72 -10.81 -12.63
N GLU A 134 3.73 -10.99 -13.50
CA GLU A 134 2.74 -9.96 -13.74
C GLU A 134 1.76 -9.92 -12.57
N GLU A 135 1.41 -8.73 -12.09
CA GLU A 135 0.43 -8.54 -11.02
C GLU A 135 -0.96 -8.29 -11.59
N TYR A 136 -2.00 -8.76 -10.89
CA TYR A 136 -3.33 -8.25 -11.18
C TYR A 136 -3.45 -6.79 -10.75
N GLU A 137 -4.15 -5.97 -11.54
CA GLU A 137 -4.38 -4.54 -11.23
C GLU A 137 -5.23 -4.32 -9.97
N ASP A 138 -6.06 -5.31 -9.62
CA ASP A 138 -6.89 -5.30 -8.43
C ASP A 138 -6.09 -5.85 -7.24
N GLY A 139 -5.74 -4.99 -6.31
CA GLY A 139 -5.13 -5.32 -5.03
C GLY A 139 -5.97 -4.84 -3.87
N ASP A 140 -5.41 -4.88 -2.67
CA ASP A 140 -6.00 -4.29 -1.47
C ASP A 140 -4.96 -3.45 -0.73
N SER A 141 -5.41 -2.47 0.05
CA SER A 141 -4.52 -1.63 0.83
C SER A 141 -5.10 -1.21 2.17
N VAL A 142 -4.22 -0.98 3.14
CA VAL A 142 -4.57 -0.53 4.48
C VAL A 142 -3.56 0.50 4.99
N MET A 143 -4.07 1.53 5.67
CA MET A 143 -3.24 2.52 6.37
C MET A 143 -3.03 2.12 7.82
N ILE A 144 -1.79 2.15 8.28
CA ILE A 144 -1.41 1.93 9.69
C ILE A 144 -0.57 3.11 10.21
N VAL A 145 -0.35 3.13 11.52
CA VAL A 145 0.52 4.11 12.17
C VAL A 145 1.60 3.39 12.98
N VAL A 146 2.85 3.81 12.82
CA VAL A 146 3.96 3.34 13.66
C VAL A 146 4.39 4.47 14.59
N GLU A 147 4.41 4.22 15.90
CA GLU A 147 4.82 5.16 16.95
C GLU A 147 6.21 4.78 17.47
N GLU A 148 6.93 5.77 18.07
CA GLU A 148 8.25 5.57 18.71
C GLU A 148 8.18 4.68 19.96
#